data_f8c0d80307d2050176036d1cdfd28938
#
_entry.id   f8c0d80307d2050176036d1cdfd28938
#
_cell.length_a   1.000
_cell.length_b   1.000
_cell.length_c   1.000
_cell.angle_alpha   90.00
_cell.angle_beta   90.00
_cell.angle_gamma   90.00
#
_symmetry.space_group_name_H-M   'P 1'
#
loop_
_entity.id
_entity.type
_entity.pdbx_description
1 polymer ?
#
loop_
_entity_poly.entity_id
_entity_poly.type
_entity_poly.pdbx_seq_one_letter_code
_entity_poly.pdbx_strand_id
1 'polypeptide(L)'
;MSIDSFEAFQKIIKSKNLLKKYGLDQIGVFGSFARGEPAKDIDIYLDIDTYKIDTLIKFKKELEKISNKEVDLILKKYANPIILYRAQKDMRYVTG
;
A
#
# COMPACT_ATOMS: atom_id res chain seq x y z
N MET A 1 -10.30 -14.46 5.89
CA MET A 1 -9.55 -13.99 7.06
C MET A 1 -8.93 -12.64 6.76
N SER A 2 -9.10 -11.67 7.65
CA SER A 2 -8.53 -10.35 7.41
C SER A 2 -7.09 -10.27 7.92
N ILE A 3 -6.31 -9.38 7.30
CA ILE A 3 -4.94 -9.13 7.70
C ILE A 3 -4.95 -7.97 8.70
N ASP A 4 -4.44 -8.20 9.91
CA ASP A 4 -4.52 -7.22 10.98
C ASP A 4 -3.20 -6.54 11.34
N SER A 5 -2.10 -6.92 10.70
CA SER A 5 -0.80 -6.31 10.97
C SER A 5 -0.02 -6.02 9.70
N PHE A 6 0.86 -5.03 9.79
CA PHE A 6 1.76 -4.70 8.71
C PHE A 6 2.65 -5.91 8.35
N GLU A 7 3.13 -6.62 9.35
CA GLU A 7 4.01 -7.76 9.14
C GLU A 7 3.32 -8.87 8.34
N ALA A 8 2.05 -9.16 8.67
CA ALA A 8 1.28 -10.15 7.92
C ALA A 8 1.03 -9.69 6.49
N PHE A 9 0.74 -8.40 6.31
CA PHE A 9 0.52 -7.81 5.00
C PHE A 9 1.80 -7.89 4.15
N GLN A 10 2.93 -7.50 4.72
CA GLN A 10 4.22 -7.55 4.06
C GLN A 10 4.55 -9.00 3.63
N LYS A 11 4.32 -9.95 4.51
CA LYS A 11 4.61 -11.36 4.25
C LYS A 11 3.80 -11.88 3.06
N ILE A 12 2.52 -11.54 2.99
CA ILE A 12 1.66 -11.97 1.90
C ILE A 12 2.07 -11.33 0.58
N ILE A 13 2.37 -10.04 0.59
CA ILE A 13 2.82 -9.34 -0.62
C ILE A 13 4.08 -10.01 -1.17
N LYS A 14 5.04 -10.32 -0.31
CA LYS A 14 6.28 -10.97 -0.72
C LYS A 14 6.06 -12.39 -1.20
N SER A 15 5.25 -13.17 -0.47
CA SER A 15 5.02 -14.58 -0.84
C SER A 15 4.30 -14.74 -2.16
N LYS A 16 3.44 -13.80 -2.51
CA LYS A 16 2.71 -13.80 -3.79
C LYS A 16 3.44 -13.02 -4.88
N ASN A 17 4.59 -12.42 -4.54
CA ASN A 17 5.40 -11.64 -5.48
C ASN A 17 4.59 -10.53 -6.15
N LEU A 18 3.71 -9.88 -5.38
CA LEU A 18 2.73 -8.93 -5.91
C LEU A 18 3.35 -7.68 -6.51
N LEU A 19 4.41 -7.15 -5.89
CA LEU A 19 5.03 -5.93 -6.41
C LEU A 19 5.60 -6.18 -7.79
N LYS A 20 6.32 -7.28 -7.96
CA LYS A 20 6.91 -7.64 -9.24
C LYS A 20 5.83 -7.92 -10.28
N LYS A 21 4.73 -8.56 -9.87
CA LYS A 21 3.61 -8.86 -10.76
C LYS A 21 3.03 -7.58 -11.38
N TYR A 22 3.02 -6.49 -10.63
CA TYR A 22 2.46 -5.21 -11.09
C TYR A 22 3.53 -4.20 -11.50
N GLY A 23 4.79 -4.63 -11.59
CA GLY A 23 5.88 -3.77 -12.04
C GLY A 23 6.27 -2.68 -11.04
N LEU A 24 6.10 -2.96 -9.75
CA LEU A 24 6.41 -2.02 -8.68
C LEU A 24 7.68 -2.45 -7.96
N ASP A 25 8.55 -1.47 -7.64
CA ASP A 25 9.76 -1.75 -6.86
C ASP A 25 9.48 -1.75 -5.37
N GLN A 26 8.62 -0.84 -4.93
CA GLN A 26 8.24 -0.75 -3.52
C GLN A 26 6.92 -0.02 -3.37
N ILE A 27 6.30 -0.20 -2.21
CA ILE A 27 5.15 0.58 -1.78
C ILE A 27 5.42 1.11 -0.37
N GLY A 28 4.83 2.27 -0.04
CA GLY A 28 4.87 2.80 1.30
C GLY A 28 3.51 2.58 1.96
N VAL A 29 3.49 2.04 3.16
CA VAL A 29 2.27 1.86 3.94
C VAL A 29 2.31 2.86 5.08
N PHE A 30 1.25 3.62 5.25
CA PHE A 30 1.21 4.66 6.29
C PHE A 30 -0.16 4.68 6.98
N GLY A 31 -0.35 5.63 7.89
CA GLY A 31 -1.60 5.76 8.62
C GLY A 31 -1.73 4.76 9.75
N SER A 32 -2.97 4.57 10.22
CA SER A 32 -3.23 3.76 11.42
C SER A 32 -2.82 2.30 11.25
N PHE A 33 -3.00 1.73 10.06
CA PHE A 33 -2.58 0.36 9.81
C PHE A 33 -1.06 0.19 9.99
N ALA A 34 -0.28 1.13 9.47
CA ALA A 34 1.18 1.09 9.60
C ALA A 34 1.63 1.26 11.06
N ARG A 35 0.86 1.98 11.86
CA ARG A 35 1.16 2.19 13.29
C ARG A 35 0.79 1.01 14.16
N GLY A 36 0.15 -0.03 13.60
CA GLY A 36 -0.31 -1.17 14.37
C GLY A 36 -1.61 -0.95 15.12
N GLU A 37 -2.35 0.09 14.77
CA GLU A 37 -3.66 0.40 15.34
C GLU A 37 -4.76 -0.33 14.57
N PRO A 38 -5.92 -0.58 15.21
CA PRO A 38 -7.06 -1.13 14.48
C PRO A 38 -7.43 -0.22 13.33
N ALA A 39 -7.52 -0.77 12.12
CA ALA A 39 -7.78 0.02 10.92
C ALA A 39 -8.70 -0.74 9.98
N LYS A 40 -9.64 0.00 9.37
CA LYS A 40 -10.51 -0.53 8.32
C LYS A 40 -9.87 -0.37 6.95
N ASP A 41 -8.95 0.57 6.83
CA ASP A 41 -8.32 0.94 5.56
C ASP A 41 -6.82 0.75 5.65
N ILE A 42 -6.22 0.46 4.50
CA ILE A 42 -4.77 0.44 4.36
C ILE A 42 -4.40 1.57 3.41
N ASP A 43 -3.61 2.54 3.92
CA ASP A 43 -3.16 3.67 3.12
C ASP A 43 -1.82 3.34 2.48
N ILE A 44 -1.76 3.42 1.16
CA ILE A 44 -0.57 3.05 0.40
C ILE A 44 -0.11 4.21 -0.47
N TYR A 45 1.17 4.53 -0.36
CA TYR A 45 1.83 5.56 -1.16
C TYR A 45 2.65 4.89 -2.26
N LEU A 46 2.47 5.37 -3.49
CA LEU A 46 3.22 4.88 -4.65
C LEU A 46 4.08 6.01 -5.23
N ASP A 47 5.40 5.84 -5.14
CA ASP A 47 6.36 6.77 -5.71
C ASP A 47 6.71 6.30 -7.12
N ILE A 48 5.77 6.52 -8.05
CA ILE A 48 5.94 6.14 -9.45
C ILE A 48 5.58 7.33 -10.34
N ASP A 49 6.32 7.49 -11.42
CA ASP A 49 6.10 8.57 -12.39
C ASP A 49 5.24 8.12 -13.57
N THR A 50 5.35 6.86 -13.94
CA THR A 50 4.62 6.29 -15.08
C THR A 50 3.81 5.08 -14.61
N TYR A 51 2.54 5.02 -15.03
CA TYR A 51 1.67 3.91 -14.64
C TYR A 51 0.51 3.79 -15.62
N LYS A 52 -0.13 2.61 -15.61
CA LYS A 52 -1.39 2.39 -16.30
C LYS A 52 -2.48 2.30 -15.26
N ILE A 53 -3.56 3.05 -15.46
CA ILE A 53 -4.69 3.08 -14.52
C ILE A 53 -5.26 1.68 -14.30
N ASP A 54 -5.42 0.90 -15.37
CA ASP A 54 -5.96 -0.46 -15.26
C ASP A 54 -5.11 -1.34 -14.35
N THR A 55 -3.79 -1.21 -14.44
CA THR A 55 -2.86 -1.96 -13.60
C THR A 55 -3.03 -1.60 -12.13
N LEU A 56 -3.15 -0.30 -11.84
CA LEU A 56 -3.34 0.16 -10.45
C LEU A 56 -4.68 -0.29 -9.88
N ILE A 57 -5.74 -0.27 -10.69
CA ILE A 57 -7.05 -0.75 -10.25
C ILE A 57 -6.99 -2.24 -9.90
N LYS A 58 -6.32 -3.04 -10.71
CA LYS A 58 -6.16 -4.47 -10.45
C LYS A 58 -5.33 -4.71 -9.19
N PHE A 59 -4.26 -3.95 -9.01
CA PHE A 59 -3.41 -4.03 -7.83
C PHE A 59 -4.22 -3.72 -6.56
N LYS A 60 -4.96 -2.62 -6.57
CA LYS A 60 -5.81 -2.22 -5.46
C LYS A 60 -6.82 -3.31 -5.11
N LYS A 61 -7.52 -3.84 -6.12
CA LYS A 61 -8.53 -4.88 -5.91
C LYS A 61 -7.93 -6.16 -5.34
N GLU A 62 -6.76 -6.54 -5.81
CA GLU A 62 -6.10 -7.73 -5.29
C GLU A 62 -5.70 -7.54 -3.83
N LEU A 63 -5.16 -6.37 -3.48
CA LEU A 63 -4.82 -6.06 -2.10
C LEU A 63 -6.05 -6.05 -1.19
N GLU A 64 -7.16 -5.50 -1.67
CA GLU A 64 -8.42 -5.50 -0.91
C GLU A 64 -8.93 -6.92 -0.68
N LYS A 65 -8.81 -7.77 -1.68
CA LYS A 65 -9.23 -9.16 -1.59
C LYS A 65 -8.42 -9.95 -0.57
N ILE A 66 -7.09 -9.80 -0.57
CA ILE A 66 -6.23 -10.57 0.32
C ILE A 66 -6.25 -10.02 1.75
N SER A 67 -6.48 -8.73 1.93
CA SER A 67 -6.48 -8.10 3.25
C SER A 67 -7.85 -8.03 3.89
N ASN A 68 -8.91 -8.15 3.08
CA ASN A 68 -10.29 -7.91 3.50
C ASN A 68 -10.46 -6.52 4.12
N LYS A 69 -9.73 -5.54 3.58
CA LYS A 69 -9.79 -4.14 4.00
C LYS A 69 -9.84 -3.26 2.76
N GLU A 70 -10.36 -2.05 2.90
CA GLU A 70 -10.28 -1.06 1.83
C GLU A 70 -8.84 -0.60 1.68
N VAL A 71 -8.43 -0.32 0.45
CA VAL A 71 -7.08 0.14 0.14
C VAL A 71 -7.18 1.50 -0.55
N ASP A 72 -6.50 2.49 0.01
CA ASP A 72 -6.38 3.82 -0.58
C ASP A 72 -5.00 3.96 -1.19
N LEU A 73 -4.95 4.19 -2.51
CA LEU A 73 -3.69 4.40 -3.20
C LEU A 73 -3.47 5.90 -3.41
N ILE A 74 -2.34 6.40 -2.95
CA ILE A 74 -1.95 7.78 -3.14
C ILE A 74 -0.72 7.81 -4.03
N LEU A 75 -0.84 8.44 -5.19
CA LEU A 75 0.27 8.57 -6.13
C LEU A 75 1.07 9.83 -5.81
N LYS A 76 2.38 9.73 -5.90
CA LYS A 76 3.30 10.84 -5.65
C LYS A 76 2.87 12.12 -6.37
N LYS A 77 2.49 12.01 -7.64
CA LYS A 77 2.11 13.15 -8.47
C LYS A 77 0.91 13.93 -7.91
N TYR A 78 0.00 13.24 -7.23
CA TYR A 78 -1.23 13.82 -6.72
C TYR A 78 -1.24 13.96 -5.20
N ALA A 79 -0.15 13.61 -4.53
CA ALA A 79 -0.08 13.66 -3.07
C ALA A 79 -0.01 15.12 -2.59
N ASN A 80 -0.85 15.46 -1.62
CA ASN A 80 -0.76 16.75 -0.95
C ASN A 80 0.53 16.79 -0.12
N PRO A 81 1.39 17.80 -0.29
CA PRO A 81 2.66 17.85 0.45
C PRO A 81 2.52 17.80 1.97
N ILE A 82 1.47 18.41 2.51
CA ILE A 82 1.25 18.43 3.96
C ILE A 82 0.87 17.03 4.45
N ILE A 83 -0.02 16.36 3.73
CA ILE A 83 -0.45 15.00 4.06
C ILE A 83 0.74 14.04 3.91
N LEU A 84 1.53 14.19 2.85
CA LEU A 84 2.70 13.36 2.63
C LEU A 84 3.75 13.54 3.74
N TYR A 85 3.97 14.79 4.17
CA TYR A 85 4.89 15.07 5.27
C TYR A 85 4.46 14.34 6.55
N ARG A 86 3.16 14.37 6.86
CA ARG A 86 2.62 13.66 8.03
C ARG A 86 2.71 12.15 7.86
N ALA A 87 2.40 11.66 6.67
CA ALA A 87 2.42 10.24 6.37
C ALA A 87 3.82 9.64 6.50
N GLN A 88 4.85 10.38 6.14
CA GLN A 88 6.23 9.92 6.20
C GLN A 88 6.67 9.53 7.62
N LYS A 89 6.07 10.10 8.64
CA LYS A 89 6.39 9.76 10.03
C LYS A 89 6.01 8.31 10.36
N ASP A 90 4.97 7.80 9.73
CA ASP A 90 4.47 6.43 9.96
C ASP A 90 4.82 5.49 8.82
N MET A 91 5.43 6.00 7.75
CA MET A 91 5.63 5.24 6.53
C MET A 91 6.55 4.05 6.73
N ARG A 92 6.06 2.89 6.36
CA ARG A 92 6.82 1.63 6.36
C ARG A 92 6.81 1.09 4.93
N TYR A 93 7.98 0.77 4.42
CA TYR A 93 8.10 0.34 3.02
C TYR A 93 8.12 -1.17 2.91
N VAL A 94 7.44 -1.66 1.85
CA VAL A 94 7.52 -3.06 1.43
C VAL A 94 8.25 -3.07 0.10
N THR A 95 9.33 -3.83 0.02
CA THR A 95 10.11 -3.99 -1.21
C THR A 95 9.93 -5.39 -1.76
N GLY A 96 10.07 -5.50 -3.07
CA GLY A 96 9.90 -6.79 -3.75
C GLY A 96 11.08 -7.74 -3.63
#